data_d88856126c3cb5d5e7d797b22a85d896
#
_entry.id   d88856126c3cb5d5e7d797b22a85d896
#
_cell.length_a   1.000
_cell.length_b   1.000
_cell.length_c   1.000
_cell.angle_alpha   90.00
_cell.angle_beta   90.00
_cell.angle_gamma   90.00
#
_symmetry.space_group_name_H-M   'P 1'
#
loop_
_entity.id
_entity.type
_entity.pdbx_description
1 polymer ?
#
loop_
_entity_poly.entity_id
_entity_poly.type
_entity_poly.pdbx_seq_one_letter_code
_entity_poly.pdbx_strand_id
1 'polypeptide(L)'
;MVRRGGNLSEKMVKKKMKIGLDVGSTTLKCVVYSEEGEPVFQEYERHYSQIAEKASGMLLRIQEKFPQEKRASLCVSGSAGMGLAEDLGIPFVQDVHATRTATKKYIPDADVVIDLGGEDAQLLFLSG
;
A
#
# COMPACT_ATOMS: atom_id res chain seq x y z
N MET A 1 35.03 0.46 -10.47
CA MET A 1 34.91 -0.78 -9.70
C MET A 1 33.96 -0.62 -8.55
N VAL A 2 34.34 0.19 -7.59
CA VAL A 2 33.51 0.46 -6.42
C VAL A 2 32.15 1.01 -6.84
N ARG A 3 32.13 1.81 -7.88
CA ARG A 3 30.92 2.42 -8.38
C ARG A 3 29.92 1.38 -8.92
N ARG A 4 30.42 0.31 -9.53
CA ARG A 4 29.56 -0.76 -10.01
C ARG A 4 28.90 -1.50 -8.86
N GLY A 5 29.65 -1.76 -7.81
CA GLY A 5 29.13 -2.39 -6.63
C GLY A 5 28.00 -1.57 -6.03
N GLY A 6 28.19 -0.25 -5.95
CA GLY A 6 27.19 0.66 -5.47
C GLY A 6 25.93 0.64 -6.32
N ASN A 7 26.09 0.68 -7.65
CA ASN A 7 24.96 0.62 -8.57
C ASN A 7 24.18 -0.67 -8.46
N LEU A 8 24.86 -1.79 -8.32
CA LEU A 8 24.20 -3.09 -8.12
C LEU A 8 23.41 -3.11 -6.83
N SER A 9 23.98 -2.61 -5.75
CA SER A 9 23.30 -2.52 -4.46
C SER A 9 22.05 -1.67 -4.57
N GLU A 10 22.12 -0.54 -5.24
CA GLU A 10 20.98 0.32 -5.45
C GLU A 10 19.90 -0.36 -6.26
N LYS A 11 20.24 -1.08 -7.32
CA LYS A 11 19.28 -1.84 -8.12
C LYS A 11 18.63 -2.93 -7.29
N MET A 12 19.38 -3.63 -6.47
CA MET A 12 18.85 -4.68 -5.61
C MET A 12 17.91 -4.09 -4.57
N VAL A 13 18.22 -2.93 -4.00
CA VAL A 13 17.36 -2.26 -3.04
C VAL A 13 16.07 -1.77 -3.71
N LYS A 14 16.16 -1.29 -4.97
CA LYS A 14 15.00 -0.83 -5.72
C LYS A 14 14.06 -1.98 -6.12
N LYS A 15 14.59 -3.20 -6.22
CA LYS A 15 13.83 -4.39 -6.62
C LYS A 15 13.33 -5.15 -5.41
N LYS A 16 12.53 -4.52 -4.57
CA LYS A 16 11.86 -5.22 -3.48
C LYS A 16 10.36 -5.21 -3.69
N MET A 17 9.69 -6.15 -3.03
CA MET A 17 8.24 -6.15 -3.00
C MET A 17 7.74 -4.86 -2.35
N LYS A 18 6.56 -4.45 -2.77
CA LYS A 18 5.89 -3.28 -2.22
C LYS A 18 4.56 -3.71 -1.63
N ILE A 19 4.32 -3.33 -0.39
CA ILE A 19 3.11 -3.67 0.32
C ILE A 19 2.37 -2.38 0.64
N GLY A 20 1.12 -2.29 0.22
CA GLY A 20 0.24 -1.19 0.56
C GLY A 20 -0.85 -1.66 1.49
N LEU A 21 -1.09 -0.93 2.57
CA LEU A 21 -2.18 -1.16 3.50
C LEU A 21 -3.11 0.04 3.48
N ASP A 22 -4.37 -0.20 3.26
CA ASP A 22 -5.40 0.83 3.31
C ASP A 22 -6.34 0.55 4.47
N VAL A 23 -6.30 1.41 5.48
CA VAL A 23 -7.07 1.25 6.70
C VAL A 23 -8.23 2.23 6.71
N GLY A 24 -9.39 1.72 6.32
CA GLY A 24 -10.61 2.51 6.35
C GLY A 24 -11.28 2.48 7.72
N SER A 25 -12.45 3.10 7.80
CA SER A 25 -13.22 3.13 9.05
C SER A 25 -13.69 1.76 9.50
N THR A 26 -13.93 0.85 8.57
CA THR A 26 -14.45 -0.50 8.87
C THR A 26 -13.60 -1.63 8.32
N THR A 27 -12.79 -1.36 7.30
CA THR A 27 -12.10 -2.40 6.55
C THR A 27 -10.60 -2.14 6.45
N LEU A 28 -9.86 -3.23 6.35
CA LEU A 28 -8.43 -3.23 6.10
C LEU A 28 -8.20 -3.93 4.77
N LYS A 29 -7.47 -3.27 3.88
CA LYS A 29 -7.14 -3.80 2.56
C LYS A 29 -5.64 -3.86 2.43
N CYS A 30 -5.18 -4.88 1.72
CA CYS A 30 -3.76 -5.05 1.48
C CYS A 30 -3.53 -5.42 0.03
N VAL A 31 -2.50 -4.84 -0.56
CA VAL A 31 -2.04 -5.23 -1.89
C VAL A 31 -0.53 -5.38 -1.86
N VAL A 32 -0.04 -6.41 -2.54
CA VAL A 32 1.40 -6.64 -2.66
C VAL A 32 1.76 -6.64 -4.14
N TYR A 33 2.75 -5.86 -4.48
CA TYR A 33 3.34 -5.85 -5.81
C TYR A 33 4.69 -6.52 -5.77
N SER A 34 4.98 -7.31 -6.80
CA SER A 34 6.28 -7.94 -6.97
C SER A 34 7.35 -6.88 -7.28
N GLU A 35 8.60 -7.32 -7.32
CA GLU A 35 9.72 -6.47 -7.74
C GLU A 35 9.51 -5.86 -9.13
N GLU A 36 8.81 -6.57 -9.99
CA GLU A 36 8.52 -6.15 -11.37
C GLU A 36 7.29 -5.24 -11.46
N GLY A 37 6.60 -5.02 -10.34
CA GLY A 37 5.43 -4.16 -10.33
C GLY A 37 4.12 -4.85 -10.65
N GLU A 38 4.08 -6.18 -10.56
CA GLU A 38 2.86 -6.95 -10.79
C GLU A 38 2.14 -7.21 -9.47
N PRO A 39 0.80 -7.11 -9.43
CA PRO A 39 0.06 -7.45 -8.22
C PRO A 39 0.09 -8.96 -8.01
N VAL A 40 0.62 -9.38 -6.85
CA VAL A 40 0.81 -10.80 -6.56
C VAL A 40 0.02 -11.28 -5.35
N PHE A 41 -0.59 -10.37 -4.60
CA PHE A 41 -1.40 -10.72 -3.44
C PHE A 41 -2.35 -9.58 -3.14
N GLN A 42 -3.59 -9.93 -2.78
CA GLN A 42 -4.60 -8.98 -2.35
C GLN A 42 -5.42 -9.61 -1.24
N GLU A 43 -5.78 -8.80 -0.26
CA GLU A 43 -6.64 -9.26 0.82
C GLU A 43 -7.49 -8.09 1.31
N TYR A 44 -8.71 -8.40 1.72
CA TYR A 44 -9.68 -7.44 2.18
C TYR A 44 -10.46 -8.07 3.33
N GLU A 45 -10.49 -7.40 4.49
CA GLU A 45 -11.28 -7.90 5.62
C GLU A 45 -11.75 -6.76 6.51
N ARG A 46 -12.80 -7.01 7.26
CA ARG A 46 -13.25 -6.06 8.28
C ARG A 46 -12.32 -6.13 9.47
N HIS A 47 -11.98 -4.97 10.02
CA HIS A 47 -11.03 -4.96 11.13
C HIS A 47 -11.68 -4.97 12.51
N TYR A 48 -12.96 -4.69 12.64
CA TYR A 48 -13.69 -4.68 13.92
C TYR A 48 -12.95 -3.89 14.99
N SER A 49 -12.34 -2.78 14.63
CA SER A 49 -11.50 -1.94 15.49
C SER A 49 -10.24 -2.65 16.02
N GLN A 50 -9.91 -3.83 15.49
CA GLN A 50 -8.69 -4.57 15.83
C GLN A 50 -7.66 -4.39 14.71
N ILE A 51 -7.31 -3.13 14.45
CA ILE A 51 -6.49 -2.79 13.28
C ILE A 51 -5.11 -3.41 13.36
N ALA A 52 -4.41 -3.24 14.48
CA ALA A 52 -3.05 -3.76 14.63
C ALA A 52 -3.00 -5.28 14.49
N GLU A 53 -3.95 -5.97 15.09
CA GLU A 53 -4.02 -7.43 15.06
C GLU A 53 -4.32 -7.94 13.66
N LYS A 54 -5.26 -7.29 12.96
CA LYS A 54 -5.61 -7.68 11.61
C LYS A 54 -4.48 -7.38 10.63
N ALA A 55 -3.83 -6.24 10.78
CA ALA A 55 -2.68 -5.89 9.96
C ALA A 55 -1.52 -6.88 10.17
N SER A 56 -1.24 -7.22 11.42
CA SER A 56 -0.21 -8.21 11.72
C SER A 56 -0.52 -9.56 11.08
N GLY A 57 -1.78 -9.98 11.15
CA GLY A 57 -2.22 -11.22 10.51
C GLY A 57 -2.00 -11.21 8.99
N MET A 58 -2.33 -10.10 8.34
CA MET A 58 -2.09 -9.96 6.90
C MET A 58 -0.60 -10.02 6.56
N LEU A 59 0.22 -9.32 7.31
CA LEU A 59 1.67 -9.31 7.07
C LEU A 59 2.28 -10.70 7.28
N LEU A 60 1.81 -11.45 8.26
CA LEU A 60 2.24 -12.83 8.47
C LEU A 60 1.85 -13.72 7.30
N ARG A 61 0.64 -13.58 6.77
CA ARG A 61 0.20 -14.34 5.61
C ARG A 61 1.03 -14.02 4.37
N ILE A 62 1.42 -12.75 4.21
CA ILE A 62 2.31 -12.34 3.12
C ILE A 62 3.67 -13.02 3.30
N GLN A 63 4.22 -13.00 4.50
CA GLN A 63 5.51 -13.62 4.79
C GLN A 63 5.49 -15.13 4.50
N GLU A 64 4.41 -15.80 4.88
CA GLU A 64 4.23 -17.21 4.62
C GLU A 64 4.11 -17.52 3.13
N LYS A 65 3.44 -16.65 2.39
CA LYS A 65 3.28 -16.84 0.94
C LYS A 65 4.57 -16.56 0.17
N PHE A 66 5.39 -15.65 0.66
CA PHE A 66 6.65 -15.27 0.01
C PHE A 66 7.83 -15.45 0.96
N PRO A 67 8.12 -16.69 1.37
CA PRO A 67 9.13 -16.92 2.41
C PRO A 67 10.55 -16.56 1.99
N GLN A 68 10.81 -16.45 0.69
CA GLN A 68 12.13 -16.12 0.17
C GLN A 68 12.37 -14.62 0.12
N GLU A 69 11.30 -13.84 0.22
CA GLU A 69 11.42 -12.38 0.21
C GLU A 69 11.76 -11.89 1.60
N LYS A 70 12.96 -11.31 1.74
CA LYS A 70 13.46 -10.87 3.04
C LYS A 70 13.17 -9.39 3.32
N ARG A 71 12.80 -8.64 2.30
CA ARG A 71 12.63 -7.19 2.40
C ARG A 71 11.44 -6.74 1.57
N ALA A 72 10.72 -5.78 2.11
CA ALA A 72 9.61 -5.15 1.41
C ALA A 72 9.50 -3.68 1.82
N SER A 73 9.00 -2.85 0.92
CA SER A 73 8.62 -1.49 1.26
C SER A 73 7.15 -1.51 1.71
N LEU A 74 6.86 -0.84 2.79
CA LEU A 74 5.49 -0.72 3.30
C LEU A 74 5.03 0.72 3.26
N CYS A 75 3.75 0.90 2.95
CA CYS A 75 3.10 2.19 3.01
C CYS A 75 1.67 1.99 3.49
N VAL A 76 1.18 2.94 4.27
CA VAL A 76 -0.18 2.89 4.83
C VAL A 76 -0.96 4.10 4.34
N SER A 77 -2.21 3.88 3.98
CA SER A 77 -3.17 4.94 3.70
C SER A 77 -4.47 4.65 4.44
N GLY A 78 -5.45 5.52 4.25
CA GLY A 78 -6.76 5.31 4.81
C GLY A 78 -7.06 6.20 6.01
N SER A 79 -8.35 6.48 6.21
CA SER A 79 -8.82 7.41 7.25
C SER A 79 -8.42 6.98 8.66
N ALA A 80 -8.22 5.69 8.89
CA ALA A 80 -7.83 5.15 10.19
C ALA A 80 -6.40 4.59 10.19
N GLY A 81 -5.59 4.94 9.19
CA GLY A 81 -4.26 4.33 9.02
C GLY A 81 -3.11 5.03 9.71
N MET A 82 -3.31 6.29 10.11
CA MET A 82 -2.21 7.08 10.66
C MET A 82 -1.63 6.47 11.93
N GLY A 83 -2.48 5.99 12.84
CA GLY A 83 -2.04 5.35 14.07
C GLY A 83 -1.22 4.10 13.81
N LEU A 84 -1.67 3.29 12.86
CA LEU A 84 -0.93 2.08 12.48
C LEU A 84 0.43 2.43 11.87
N ALA A 85 0.46 3.44 11.02
CA ALA A 85 1.71 3.89 10.40
C ALA A 85 2.72 4.36 11.46
N GLU A 86 2.25 5.13 12.44
CA GLU A 86 3.09 5.60 13.54
C GLU A 86 3.61 4.43 14.37
N ASP A 87 2.73 3.49 14.72
CA ASP A 87 3.11 2.32 15.53
C ASP A 87 4.15 1.45 14.82
N LEU A 88 4.03 1.31 13.51
CA LEU A 88 4.95 0.50 12.71
C LEU A 88 6.18 1.27 12.23
N GLY A 89 6.20 2.59 12.40
CA GLY A 89 7.30 3.41 11.91
C GLY A 89 7.42 3.43 10.40
N ILE A 90 6.29 3.36 9.69
CA ILE A 90 6.27 3.33 8.22
C ILE A 90 5.54 4.55 7.66
N PRO A 91 5.79 4.90 6.38
CA PRO A 91 5.17 6.08 5.77
C PRO A 91 3.65 5.98 5.71
N PHE A 92 3.00 7.11 5.91
CA PHE A 92 1.57 7.28 5.72
C PHE A 92 1.33 8.18 4.53
N VAL A 93 0.37 7.80 3.68
CA VAL A 93 -0.03 8.57 2.50
C VAL A 93 -1.52 8.88 2.64
N GLN A 94 -1.88 10.13 2.47
CA GLN A 94 -3.29 10.52 2.52
C GLN A 94 -4.08 9.88 1.38
N ASP A 95 -5.33 9.53 1.67
CA ASP A 95 -6.24 8.88 0.72
C ASP A 95 -6.35 9.64 -0.60
N VAL A 96 -6.52 10.94 -0.52
CA VAL A 96 -6.66 11.78 -1.70
C VAL A 96 -5.44 11.64 -2.61
N HIS A 97 -4.25 11.66 -2.02
CA HIS A 97 -3.01 11.53 -2.79
C HIS A 97 -2.86 10.12 -3.36
N ALA A 98 -3.16 9.10 -2.57
CA ALA A 98 -3.07 7.71 -3.01
C ALA A 98 -4.03 7.43 -4.16
N THR A 99 -5.28 7.88 -4.03
CA THR A 99 -6.31 7.70 -5.06
C THR A 99 -5.92 8.42 -6.33
N ARG A 100 -5.43 9.66 -6.23
CA ARG A 100 -4.98 10.42 -7.39
C ARG A 100 -3.84 9.73 -8.11
N THR A 101 -2.85 9.27 -7.36
CA THR A 101 -1.69 8.58 -7.92
C THR A 101 -2.10 7.32 -8.66
N ALA A 102 -2.94 6.49 -8.03
CA ALA A 102 -3.42 5.26 -8.64
C ALA A 102 -4.26 5.53 -9.90
N THR A 103 -5.14 6.53 -9.84
CA THR A 103 -5.98 6.86 -10.98
C THR A 103 -5.16 7.33 -12.16
N LYS A 104 -4.18 8.19 -11.94
CA LYS A 104 -3.30 8.65 -13.01
C LYS A 104 -2.53 7.50 -13.66
N LYS A 105 -2.16 6.51 -12.86
CA LYS A 105 -1.41 5.37 -13.37
C LYS A 105 -2.28 4.39 -14.17
N TYR A 106 -3.46 4.07 -13.66
CA TYR A 106 -4.29 3.01 -14.22
C TYR A 106 -5.44 3.49 -15.09
N ILE A 107 -5.92 4.71 -14.87
CA ILE A 107 -7.03 5.29 -15.62
C ILE A 107 -6.70 6.75 -15.93
N PRO A 108 -5.68 6.98 -16.80
CA PRO A 108 -5.16 8.34 -16.98
C PRO A 108 -6.15 9.33 -17.59
N ASP A 109 -7.20 8.85 -18.24
CA ASP A 109 -8.21 9.69 -18.88
C ASP A 109 -9.35 10.08 -17.94
N ALA A 110 -9.30 9.67 -16.68
CA ALA A 110 -10.37 10.01 -15.73
C ALA A 110 -10.29 11.48 -15.33
N ASP A 111 -11.43 12.15 -15.36
CA ASP A 111 -11.56 13.54 -14.91
C ASP A 111 -12.05 13.64 -13.48
N VAL A 112 -12.81 12.66 -13.04
CA VAL A 112 -13.43 12.63 -11.72
C VAL A 112 -13.34 11.22 -11.17
N VAL A 113 -13.05 11.11 -9.88
CA VAL A 113 -13.10 9.84 -9.15
C VAL A 113 -14.10 9.99 -8.02
N ILE A 114 -14.99 9.02 -7.92
CA ILE A 114 -15.92 8.92 -6.80
C ILE A 114 -15.51 7.70 -5.98
N ASP A 115 -15.06 7.95 -4.75
CA ASP A 115 -14.64 6.89 -3.86
C ASP A 115 -15.71 6.67 -2.79
N LEU A 116 -16.31 5.50 -2.80
CA LEU A 116 -17.38 5.14 -1.88
C LEU A 116 -16.83 4.20 -0.81
N GLY A 117 -16.73 4.70 0.41
CA GLY A 117 -16.28 3.91 1.55
C GLY A 117 -17.44 3.36 2.38
N GLY A 118 -17.11 2.72 3.49
CA GLY A 118 -18.12 2.16 4.40
C GLY A 118 -18.96 3.22 5.09
N GLU A 119 -18.39 4.39 5.31
CA GLU A 119 -19.08 5.50 6.01
C GLU A 119 -19.03 6.80 5.22
N ASP A 120 -18.09 6.93 4.29
CA ASP A 120 -17.81 8.17 3.58
C ASP A 120 -17.92 8.01 2.08
N ALA A 121 -18.10 9.15 1.43
CA ALA A 121 -17.95 9.27 -0.01
C ALA A 121 -17.02 10.44 -0.29
N GLN A 122 -16.06 10.25 -1.18
CA GLN A 122 -15.14 11.31 -1.62
C GLN A 122 -15.30 11.56 -3.10
N LEU A 123 -15.21 12.81 -3.47
CA LEU A 123 -15.26 13.22 -4.86
C LEU A 123 -13.95 13.94 -5.20
N LEU A 124 -13.19 13.38 -6.13
CA LEU A 124 -11.93 13.96 -6.57
C LEU A 124 -12.04 14.44 -8.00
N PHE A 125 -11.70 15.69 -8.20
CA PHE A 125 -11.56 16.24 -9.54
C PHE A 125 -10.10 16.17 -9.94
N LEU A 126 -9.83 15.49 -11.05
CA LEU A 126 -8.48 15.32 -11.57
C LEU A 126 -8.30 16.30 -12.73
N SER A 127 -7.98 17.52 -12.39
CA SER A 127 -7.79 18.55 -13.42
C SER A 127 -6.34 18.56 -13.89
N GLY A 128 -6.20 18.50 -15.16
CA GLY A 128 -4.98 18.76 -15.91
C GLY A 128 -3.76 17.99 -15.54
#